data_32aedeea80a5ce96a28a598d44cc3865
#
_entry.id   32aedeea80a5ce96a28a598d44cc3865
#
_cell.length_a   1.000
_cell.length_b   1.000
_cell.length_c   1.000
_cell.angle_alpha   90.00
_cell.angle_beta   90.00
_cell.angle_gamma   90.00
#
_symmetry.space_group_name_H-M   'P 1'
#
loop_
_entity.id
_entity.type
_entity.pdbx_description
1 polymer ?
#
loop_
_entity_poly.entity_id
_entity_poly.type
_entity_poly.pdbx_seq_one_letter_code
_entity_poly.pdbx_strand_id
1 'polypeptide(L)'
;MLRKDFLVSVKKGVKKTFFDVSDLNLRMPKTGIFVGFEKLIIERNKLEKEVPDTNTGNTTIQKTYFPFVLYNFVEREFIYTFSGGKWNKQTKQDVANPAKKMTVYEPAINLILTN
;
A
#
# COMPACT_ATOMS: atom_id res chain seq x y z
N MET A 1 17.70 9.14 -6.67
CA MET A 1 17.21 8.07 -5.78
C MET A 1 17.32 6.74 -6.49
N LEU A 2 17.96 5.75 -5.88
CA LEU A 2 18.03 4.41 -6.45
C LEU A 2 16.69 3.69 -6.23
N ARG A 3 16.04 3.28 -7.29
CA ARG A 3 14.80 2.49 -7.25
C ARG A 3 15.10 1.06 -7.68
N LYS A 4 14.63 0.11 -6.89
CA LYS A 4 14.67 -1.31 -7.23
C LYS A 4 13.24 -1.84 -7.24
N ASP A 5 12.82 -2.32 -8.38
CA ASP A 5 11.50 -2.92 -8.59
C ASP A 5 11.64 -4.40 -8.86
N PHE A 6 10.70 -5.18 -8.35
CA PHE A 6 10.61 -6.60 -8.66
C PHE A 6 9.16 -7.04 -8.64
N LEU A 7 8.86 -8.05 -9.42
CA LEU A 7 7.53 -8.61 -9.54
C LEU A 7 7.35 -9.77 -8.57
N VAL A 8 6.25 -9.76 -7.84
CA VAL A 8 5.89 -10.85 -6.92
C VAL A 8 4.51 -11.40 -7.24
N SER A 9 4.33 -12.69 -7.00
CA SER A 9 3.04 -13.35 -7.10
C SER A 9 2.49 -13.67 -5.72
N VAL A 10 1.21 -13.36 -5.51
CA VAL A 10 0.51 -13.61 -4.26
C VAL A 10 -0.57 -14.67 -4.48
N LYS A 11 -0.61 -15.68 -3.63
CA LYS A 11 -1.64 -16.72 -3.66
C LYS A 11 -2.94 -16.23 -3.01
N LYS A 12 -4.08 -16.56 -3.62
CA LYS A 12 -5.40 -16.27 -3.02
C LYS A 12 -5.56 -17.02 -1.70
N GLY A 13 -6.23 -16.38 -0.74
CA GLY A 13 -6.55 -16.97 0.56
C GLY A 13 -5.39 -16.99 1.57
N VAL A 14 -4.21 -16.54 1.21
CA VAL A 14 -3.07 -16.43 2.12
C VAL A 14 -3.14 -15.09 2.85
N LYS A 15 -3.17 -15.14 4.19
CA LYS A 15 -3.28 -13.92 5.02
C LYS A 15 -1.96 -13.14 5.11
N LYS A 16 -0.83 -13.82 5.00
CA LYS A 16 0.50 -13.22 5.12
C LYS A 16 1.44 -13.85 4.10
N THR A 17 2.12 -13.02 3.35
CA THR A 17 3.06 -13.45 2.33
C THR A 17 4.44 -12.88 2.62
N PHE A 18 5.46 -13.70 2.51
CA PHE A 18 6.85 -13.32 2.67
C PHE A 18 7.57 -13.38 1.33
N PHE A 19 8.38 -12.39 1.07
CA PHE A 19 9.25 -12.36 -0.09
C PHE A 19 10.70 -12.22 0.37
N ASP A 20 11.56 -13.12 -0.07
CA ASP A 20 12.98 -13.00 0.15
C ASP A 20 13.56 -12.00 -0.85
N VAL A 21 14.12 -10.93 -0.35
CA VAL A 21 14.73 -9.85 -1.14
C VAL A 21 16.25 -9.80 -0.97
N SER A 22 16.85 -10.84 -0.43
CA SER A 22 18.29 -10.94 -0.17
C SER A 22 19.11 -10.72 -1.44
N ASP A 23 18.65 -11.25 -2.56
CA ASP A 23 19.31 -11.13 -3.86
C ASP A 23 19.38 -9.68 -4.39
N LEU A 24 18.54 -8.78 -3.86
CA LEU A 24 18.59 -7.37 -4.21
C LEU A 24 19.77 -6.64 -3.56
N ASN A 25 20.48 -7.30 -2.64
CA ASN A 25 21.62 -6.75 -1.91
C ASN A 25 21.33 -5.34 -1.38
N LEU A 26 20.21 -5.20 -0.69
CA LEU A 26 19.78 -3.94 -0.12
C LEU A 26 20.62 -3.60 1.10
N ARG A 27 21.18 -2.41 1.11
CA ARG A 27 21.82 -1.83 2.30
C ARG A 27 20.93 -0.72 2.83
N MET A 28 20.73 -0.71 4.14
CA MET A 28 19.95 0.34 4.78
C MET A 28 20.76 1.66 4.81
N PRO A 29 20.37 2.68 4.07
CA PRO A 29 21.00 4.00 4.16
C PRO A 29 20.69 4.65 5.52
N LYS A 30 21.55 5.55 5.98
CA LYS A 30 21.30 6.34 7.20
C LYS A 30 20.01 7.14 7.14
N THR A 31 19.60 7.54 5.94
CA THR A 31 18.37 8.30 5.67
C THR A 31 17.12 7.43 5.61
N GLY A 32 17.26 6.09 5.72
CA GLY A 32 16.15 5.15 5.59
C GLY A 32 15.82 4.79 4.14
N ILE A 33 14.83 3.95 3.97
CA ILE A 33 14.31 3.54 2.65
C ILE A 33 12.79 3.65 2.63
N PHE A 34 12.24 3.86 1.44
CA PHE A 34 10.81 3.72 1.20
C PHE A 34 10.53 2.34 0.61
N VAL A 35 9.58 1.64 1.21
CA VAL A 35 9.04 0.39 0.68
C VAL A 35 7.63 0.64 0.20
N GLY A 36 7.39 0.38 -1.05
CA GLY A 36 6.09 0.59 -1.69
C GLY A 36 5.56 -0.68 -2.32
N PHE A 37 4.29 -0.64 -2.61
CA PHE A 37 3.55 -1.70 -3.26
C PHE A 37 2.72 -1.11 -4.40
N GLU A 38 2.85 -1.69 -5.58
CA GLU A 38 2.05 -1.35 -6.74
C GLU A 38 1.26 -2.56 -7.21
N LYS A 39 -0.05 -2.39 -7.32
CA LYS A 39 -0.95 -3.42 -7.80
C LYS A 39 -1.02 -3.37 -9.33
N LEU A 40 -0.76 -4.50 -9.97
CA LEU A 40 -0.91 -4.60 -11.42
C LEU A 40 -2.39 -4.68 -11.80
N ILE A 41 -2.87 -3.67 -12.50
CA ILE A 41 -4.22 -3.58 -13.03
C ILE A 41 -4.26 -4.25 -14.41
N ILE A 42 -4.30 -5.57 -14.40
CA ILE A 42 -4.34 -6.41 -15.60
C ILE A 42 -5.51 -7.39 -15.54
N GLU A 43 -5.98 -7.86 -16.68
CA GLU A 43 -7.13 -8.78 -16.78
C GLU A 43 -6.98 -10.04 -15.92
N ARG A 44 -5.79 -10.61 -15.85
CA ARG A 44 -5.50 -11.79 -15.02
C ARG A 44 -5.80 -11.57 -13.54
N ASN A 45 -5.67 -10.35 -13.06
CA ASN A 45 -5.89 -9.98 -11.66
C ASN A 45 -7.29 -9.44 -11.39
N LYS A 46 -8.11 -9.29 -12.41
CA LYS A 46 -9.46 -8.74 -12.31
C LYS A 46 -10.40 -9.72 -11.62
N LEU A 47 -11.20 -9.21 -10.70
CA LEU A 47 -12.30 -9.89 -10.05
C LEU A 47 -13.58 -9.11 -10.31
N GLU A 48 -14.60 -9.80 -10.78
CA GLU A 48 -15.92 -9.22 -11.02
C GLU A 48 -16.92 -9.81 -10.04
N LYS A 49 -17.79 -8.96 -9.49
CA LYS A 49 -18.87 -9.35 -8.61
C LYS A 49 -20.13 -8.61 -9.00
N GLU A 50 -21.22 -9.33 -9.12
CA GLU A 50 -22.54 -8.73 -9.28
C GLU A 50 -23.03 -8.19 -7.93
N VAL A 51 -23.41 -6.92 -7.93
CA VAL A 51 -23.93 -6.22 -6.76
C VAL A 51 -25.34 -5.71 -7.10
N PRO A 52 -26.39 -6.16 -6.37
CA PRO A 52 -27.73 -5.63 -6.57
C PRO A 52 -27.81 -4.18 -6.08
N ASP A 53 -28.39 -3.32 -6.89
CA ASP A 53 -28.74 -1.96 -6.49
C ASP A 53 -30.12 -1.97 -5.85
N THR A 54 -30.18 -1.70 -4.55
CA THR A 54 -31.43 -1.68 -3.78
C THR A 54 -32.35 -0.52 -4.15
N ASN A 55 -31.84 0.55 -4.76
CA ASN A 55 -32.62 1.72 -5.14
C ASN A 55 -33.32 1.56 -6.49
N THR A 56 -32.68 0.89 -7.46
CA THR A 56 -33.17 0.75 -8.83
C THR A 56 -33.66 -0.66 -9.15
N GLY A 57 -33.34 -1.67 -8.33
CA GLY A 57 -33.58 -3.07 -8.59
C GLY A 57 -32.71 -3.68 -9.68
N ASN A 58 -31.80 -2.90 -10.26
CA ASN A 58 -30.84 -3.35 -11.27
C ASN A 58 -29.61 -3.97 -10.61
N THR A 59 -28.92 -4.83 -11.35
CA THR A 59 -27.66 -5.40 -10.94
C THR A 59 -26.52 -4.67 -11.62
N THR A 60 -25.52 -4.24 -10.85
CA THR A 60 -24.28 -3.65 -11.35
C THR A 60 -23.11 -4.61 -11.17
N ILE A 61 -22.14 -4.54 -12.07
CA ILE A 61 -20.90 -5.31 -11.98
C ILE A 61 -19.85 -4.47 -11.30
N GLN A 62 -19.40 -4.91 -10.12
CA GLN A 62 -18.27 -4.31 -9.42
C GLN A 62 -16.99 -5.00 -9.84
N LYS A 63 -16.00 -4.20 -10.31
CA LYS A 63 -14.68 -4.68 -10.72
C LYS A 63 -13.66 -4.32 -9.65
N THR A 64 -12.88 -5.31 -9.22
CA THR A 64 -11.75 -5.15 -8.31
C THR A 64 -10.56 -5.92 -8.84
N TYR A 65 -9.40 -5.63 -8.31
CA TYR A 65 -8.16 -6.29 -8.75
C TYR A 65 -7.44 -6.92 -7.57
N PHE A 66 -7.06 -8.18 -7.76
CA PHE A 66 -6.26 -8.92 -6.80
C PHE A 66 -4.76 -8.54 -6.96
N PRO A 67 -3.94 -8.57 -5.89
CA PRO A 67 -4.25 -8.93 -4.52
C PRO A 67 -4.88 -7.78 -3.71
N PHE A 68 -5.56 -8.14 -2.62
CA PHE A 68 -6.01 -7.18 -1.63
C PHE A 68 -4.90 -6.96 -0.60
N VAL A 69 -4.57 -5.71 -0.36
CA VAL A 69 -3.58 -5.31 0.64
C VAL A 69 -4.29 -4.85 1.89
N LEU A 70 -3.92 -5.39 3.03
CA LEU A 70 -4.41 -4.93 4.32
C LEU A 70 -3.70 -3.62 4.71
N TYR A 71 -4.43 -2.77 5.41
CA TYR A 71 -3.93 -1.50 5.91
C TYR A 71 -4.01 -1.48 7.42
N ASN A 72 -2.99 -0.91 8.04
CA ASN A 72 -3.00 -0.57 9.46
C ASN A 72 -3.51 0.87 9.64
N PHE A 73 -4.31 1.06 10.66
CA PHE A 73 -4.77 2.39 11.07
C PHE A 73 -3.86 2.89 12.20
N VAL A 74 -3.05 3.88 11.91
CA VAL A 74 -1.96 4.33 12.78
C VAL A 74 -1.91 5.84 12.90
N GLU A 75 -1.28 6.33 13.97
CA GLU A 75 -1.01 7.74 14.18
C GLU A 75 0.39 8.09 13.71
N ARG A 76 0.53 9.18 12.96
CA ARG A 76 1.79 9.68 12.42
C ARG A 76 1.86 11.20 12.54
N GLU A 77 3.06 11.72 12.75
CA GLU A 77 3.31 13.17 12.68
C GLU A 77 3.32 13.66 11.24
N PHE A 78 3.80 12.83 10.34
CA PHE A 78 3.81 13.07 8.90
C PHE A 78 3.75 11.76 8.12
N ILE A 79 3.37 11.84 6.87
CA ILE A 79 3.40 10.75 5.91
C ILE A 79 4.02 11.20 4.60
N TYR A 80 4.50 10.25 3.83
CA TYR A 80 4.90 10.48 2.45
C TYR A 80 3.94 9.77 1.51
N THR A 81 3.51 10.48 0.47
CA THR A 81 2.71 9.92 -0.61
C THR A 81 3.45 10.08 -1.93
N PHE A 82 3.39 9.08 -2.79
CA PHE A 82 3.96 9.14 -4.12
C PHE A 82 2.86 9.49 -5.12
N SER A 83 2.99 10.64 -5.76
CA SER A 83 2.06 11.09 -6.80
C SER A 83 2.74 12.04 -7.77
N GLY A 84 2.33 12.01 -9.04
CA GLY A 84 2.94 12.85 -10.06
C GLY A 84 4.45 12.59 -10.26
N GLY A 85 4.90 11.36 -10.06
CA GLY A 85 6.30 10.97 -10.22
C GLY A 85 7.23 11.37 -9.08
N LYS A 86 6.72 11.88 -7.97
CA LYS A 86 7.51 12.34 -6.83
C LYS A 86 6.88 12.00 -5.47
N TRP A 87 7.72 11.97 -4.46
CA TRP A 87 7.31 11.84 -3.07
C TRP A 87 6.94 13.21 -2.48
N ASN A 88 5.79 13.27 -1.86
CA ASN A 88 5.27 14.47 -1.21
C ASN A 88 5.09 14.19 0.28
N LYS A 89 5.67 15.05 1.11
CA LYS A 89 5.49 15.00 2.56
C LYS A 89 4.20 15.72 2.94
N GLN A 90 3.37 15.06 3.71
CA GLN A 90 2.14 15.64 4.26
C GLN A 90 2.24 15.69 5.77
N THR A 91 1.92 16.82 6.33
CA THR A 91 1.83 17.06 7.77
C THR A 91 0.45 17.56 8.11
N LYS A 92 -0.06 17.20 9.29
CA LYS A 92 -1.31 17.76 9.78
C LYS A 92 -1.05 19.20 10.25
N GLN A 93 -1.75 20.12 9.65
CA GLN A 93 -1.82 21.51 10.15
C GLN A 93 -3.04 21.61 11.07
N ASP A 94 -2.82 21.42 12.35
CA ASP A 94 -3.82 21.71 13.37
C ASP A 94 -3.32 22.89 14.19
N VAL A 95 -3.86 24.07 13.89
CA VAL A 95 -3.48 25.33 14.56
C VAL A 95 -3.90 25.31 16.03
N ALA A 96 -4.98 24.59 16.37
CA ALA A 96 -5.49 24.50 17.73
C ALA A 96 -4.71 23.51 18.60
N ASN A 97 -4.15 22.46 18.00
CA ASN A 97 -3.36 21.46 18.70
C ASN A 97 -2.21 20.91 17.83
N PRO A 98 -1.07 21.62 17.80
CA PRO A 98 0.06 21.23 16.96
C PRO A 98 0.72 19.90 17.36
N ALA A 99 0.51 19.43 18.59
CA ALA A 99 1.02 18.15 19.07
C ALA A 99 0.17 16.94 18.63
N LYS A 100 -1.02 17.17 18.07
CA LYS A 100 -1.91 16.10 17.64
C LYS A 100 -1.41 15.46 16.36
N LYS A 101 -1.16 14.15 16.43
CA LYS A 101 -0.78 13.34 15.26
C LYS A 101 -1.98 13.15 14.34
N MET A 102 -1.71 12.94 13.06
CA MET A 102 -2.75 12.54 12.13
C MET A 102 -2.96 11.03 12.16
N THR A 103 -4.20 10.61 11.98
CA THR A 103 -4.56 9.21 11.84
C THR A 103 -4.61 8.85 10.37
N VAL A 104 -3.88 7.83 9.99
CA VAL A 104 -3.71 7.44 8.59
C VAL A 104 -3.80 5.93 8.42
N TYR A 105 -4.14 5.52 7.21
CA TYR A 105 -4.03 4.13 6.77
C TYR A 105 -2.72 3.95 6.03
N GLU A 106 -1.92 2.98 6.46
CA GLU A 106 -0.72 2.59 5.74
C GLU A 106 -0.75 1.10 5.40
N PRO A 107 -0.17 0.67 4.26
CA PRO A 107 -0.13 -0.74 3.91
C PRO A 107 0.56 -1.56 5.00
N ALA A 108 0.02 -2.73 5.31
CA ALA A 108 0.58 -3.64 6.30
C ALA A 108 1.81 -4.39 5.72
N ILE A 109 2.86 -3.63 5.45
CA ILE A 109 4.13 -4.11 4.91
C ILE A 109 5.21 -3.97 5.97
N ASN A 110 5.97 -5.02 6.20
CA ASN A 110 7.11 -5.01 7.11
C ASN A 110 8.38 -5.41 6.35
N LEU A 111 9.46 -4.71 6.60
CA LEU A 111 10.78 -5.09 6.14
C LEU A 111 11.54 -5.74 7.29
N ILE A 112 12.01 -6.96 7.08
CA ILE A 112 12.82 -7.70 8.05
C ILE A 112 14.27 -7.57 7.62
N LEU A 113 15.08 -7.00 8.49
CA LEU A 113 16.53 -6.88 8.30
C LEU A 113 17.23 -8.03 9.00
N THR A 114 18.18 -8.63 8.31
CA THR A 114 19.03 -9.69 8.85
C THR A 114 20.49 -9.29 8.70
N ASN A 115 21.29 -9.74 9.63
CA ASN A 115 22.75 -9.54 9.57
C ASN A 115 23.39 -10.61 8.69
#